data_5c4ba6e34dd91d42209b0d4a53a42107
#
_entry.id   5c4ba6e34dd91d42209b0d4a53a42107
#
_cell.length_a   1.000
_cell.length_b   1.000
_cell.length_c   1.000
_cell.angle_alpha   90.00
_cell.angle_beta   90.00
_cell.angle_gamma   90.00
#
_symmetry.space_group_name_H-M   'P 1'
#
loop_
_entity.id
_entity.type
_entity.pdbx_description
1 polymer ?
#
loop_
_entity_poly.entity_id
_entity_poly.type
_entity_poly.pdbx_seq_one_letter_code
_entity_poly.pdbx_strand_id
1 'polypeptide(L)'
;MEVFDKEGVAVKKNRSEGFVMAEVLVTVLFVTVFTSLLFSSGARRYLSALNFAAGTEARLAAEAVVQILVENMCQEEPTGILEKLQGPEGLPETEAAVWAETGNGEKKRIETVISSYWKEDGSGLVLQAVCTVNDRKEGASRLIPMAPVFVSTPSSAERSGEEKP
;
A
#
# COMPACT_ATOMS: atom_id res chain seq x y z
N MET A 1 76.98 -21.27 43.54
CA MET A 1 77.07 -20.55 42.25
C MET A 1 75.82 -20.93 41.48
N GLU A 2 74.72 -20.21 41.76
CA GLU A 2 73.43 -20.48 41.12
C GLU A 2 73.39 -19.75 39.77
N VAL A 3 73.35 -20.52 38.70
CA VAL A 3 73.12 -20.00 37.36
C VAL A 3 71.63 -19.72 37.24
N PHE A 4 71.28 -18.46 37.39
CA PHE A 4 69.89 -18.00 37.07
C PHE A 4 69.68 -18.12 35.60
N ASP A 5 68.81 -19.04 35.25
CA ASP A 5 68.29 -19.24 33.90
C ASP A 5 67.38 -18.08 33.56
N LYS A 6 67.93 -17.04 32.92
CA LYS A 6 67.18 -15.86 32.48
C LYS A 6 66.17 -16.16 31.38
N GLU A 7 66.19 -17.32 30.77
CA GLU A 7 65.33 -17.68 29.66
C GLU A 7 63.92 -18.10 30.08
N GLY A 8 63.73 -18.71 31.25
CA GLY A 8 62.44 -19.21 31.70
C GLY A 8 61.40 -18.13 32.03
N VAL A 9 61.87 -16.94 32.46
CA VAL A 9 60.98 -15.83 32.85
C VAL A 9 60.47 -15.06 31.62
N ALA A 10 61.27 -14.91 30.58
CA ALA A 10 60.90 -14.20 29.37
C ALA A 10 59.88 -14.96 28.53
N VAL A 11 60.00 -16.30 28.43
CA VAL A 11 59.10 -17.16 27.68
C VAL A 11 57.70 -17.23 28.34
N LYS A 12 57.64 -17.19 29.67
CA LYS A 12 56.36 -17.21 30.38
C LYS A 12 55.57 -15.89 30.25
N LYS A 13 56.29 -14.76 30.20
CA LYS A 13 55.66 -13.43 30.03
C LYS A 13 55.08 -13.27 28.62
N ASN A 14 55.80 -13.69 27.59
CA ASN A 14 55.31 -13.61 26.21
C ASN A 14 54.10 -14.53 25.94
N ARG A 15 54.00 -15.69 26.61
CA ARG A 15 52.82 -16.56 26.46
C ARG A 15 51.58 -15.94 27.10
N SER A 16 51.67 -15.26 28.22
CA SER A 16 50.53 -14.61 28.85
C SER A 16 50.05 -13.38 28.07
N GLU A 17 50.96 -12.59 27.52
CA GLU A 17 50.62 -11.43 26.68
C GLU A 17 49.95 -11.86 25.35
N GLY A 18 50.41 -12.93 24.71
CA GLY A 18 49.78 -13.49 23.52
C GLY A 18 48.36 -14.04 23.76
N PHE A 19 48.12 -14.63 24.91
CA PHE A 19 46.81 -15.15 25.28
C PHE A 19 45.80 -14.02 25.51
N VAL A 20 46.20 -12.96 26.21
CA VAL A 20 45.37 -11.77 26.46
C VAL A 20 45.00 -11.08 25.13
N MET A 21 45.93 -10.96 24.18
CA MET A 21 45.67 -10.40 22.88
C MET A 21 44.67 -11.24 22.09
N ALA A 22 44.75 -12.57 22.14
CA ALA A 22 43.80 -13.46 21.48
C ALA A 22 42.41 -13.34 22.11
N GLU A 23 42.28 -13.25 23.41
CA GLU A 23 41.02 -13.06 24.12
C GLU A 23 40.35 -11.74 23.74
N VAL A 24 41.10 -10.63 23.70
CA VAL A 24 40.60 -9.33 23.26
C VAL A 24 40.11 -9.39 21.81
N LEU A 25 40.84 -10.02 20.89
CA LEU A 25 40.42 -10.17 19.49
C LEU A 25 39.12 -10.96 19.36
N VAL A 26 38.98 -12.09 20.07
CA VAL A 26 37.76 -12.88 20.09
C VAL A 26 36.59 -12.07 20.65
N THR A 27 36.79 -11.33 21.71
CA THR A 27 35.76 -10.48 22.32
C THR A 27 35.30 -9.37 21.35
N VAL A 28 36.22 -8.67 20.70
CA VAL A 28 35.92 -7.63 19.71
C VAL A 28 35.17 -8.24 18.53
N LEU A 29 35.60 -9.38 18.01
CA LEU A 29 34.92 -10.07 16.91
C LEU A 29 33.50 -10.46 17.33
N PHE A 30 33.31 -11.02 18.51
CA PHE A 30 31.98 -11.40 19.01
C PHE A 30 31.06 -10.16 19.13
N VAL A 31 31.54 -9.07 19.74
CA VAL A 31 30.78 -7.82 19.86
C VAL A 31 30.41 -7.27 18.49
N THR A 32 31.33 -7.28 17.53
CA THR A 32 31.09 -6.78 16.18
C THR A 32 30.01 -7.60 15.46
N VAL A 33 30.11 -8.93 15.52
CA VAL A 33 29.10 -9.83 14.92
C VAL A 33 27.73 -9.63 15.58
N PHE A 34 27.70 -9.59 16.91
CA PHE A 34 26.46 -9.42 17.64
C PHE A 34 25.78 -8.07 17.36
N THR A 35 26.55 -6.99 17.31
CA THR A 35 26.06 -5.65 16.96
C THR A 35 25.53 -5.62 15.54
N SER A 36 26.20 -6.26 14.58
CA SER A 36 25.74 -6.36 13.20
C SER A 36 24.42 -7.12 13.08
N LEU A 37 24.24 -8.20 13.83
CA LEU A 37 22.99 -8.97 13.87
C LEU A 37 21.83 -8.15 14.46
N LEU A 38 22.09 -7.42 15.55
CA LEU A 38 21.08 -6.55 16.17
C LEU A 38 20.67 -5.43 15.22
N PHE A 39 21.62 -4.78 14.57
CA PHE A 39 21.34 -3.72 13.59
C PHE A 39 20.53 -4.23 12.40
N SER A 40 20.93 -5.38 11.84
CA SER A 40 20.19 -6.01 10.73
C SER A 40 18.76 -6.37 11.12
N SER A 41 18.56 -6.90 12.33
CA SER A 41 17.23 -7.21 12.86
C SER A 41 16.37 -5.94 13.06
N GLY A 42 16.97 -4.89 13.60
CA GLY A 42 16.32 -3.58 13.79
C GLY A 42 15.89 -2.94 12.47
N ALA A 43 16.78 -2.95 11.48
CA ALA A 43 16.48 -2.42 10.14
C ALA A 43 15.32 -3.16 9.46
N ARG A 44 15.28 -4.48 9.55
CA ARG A 44 14.17 -5.28 9.01
C ARG A 44 12.84 -4.96 9.66
N ARG A 45 12.81 -4.81 10.98
CA ARG A 45 11.59 -4.43 11.73
C ARG A 45 11.12 -3.03 11.35
N TYR A 46 12.03 -2.10 11.20
CA TYR A 46 11.71 -0.73 10.77
C TYR A 46 11.10 -0.70 9.37
N LEU A 47 11.70 -1.38 8.40
CA LEU A 47 11.16 -1.49 7.04
C LEU A 47 9.79 -2.20 7.02
N SER A 48 9.61 -3.23 7.84
CA SER A 48 8.32 -3.90 7.98
C SER A 48 7.26 -2.96 8.55
N ALA A 49 7.58 -2.16 9.55
CA ALA A 49 6.67 -1.17 10.13
C ALA A 49 6.28 -0.08 9.12
N LEU A 50 7.24 0.44 8.34
CA LEU A 50 6.96 1.40 7.26
C LEU A 50 6.04 0.82 6.19
N ASN A 51 6.30 -0.41 5.77
CA ASN A 51 5.46 -1.10 4.79
C ASN A 51 4.03 -1.33 5.31
N PHE A 52 3.91 -1.69 6.59
CA PHE A 52 2.60 -1.86 7.23
C PHE A 52 1.84 -0.52 7.31
N ALA A 53 2.52 0.55 7.71
CA ALA A 53 1.93 1.88 7.75
C ALA A 53 1.44 2.34 6.36
N ALA A 54 2.26 2.15 5.31
CA ALA A 54 1.88 2.48 3.94
C ALA A 54 0.68 1.65 3.45
N GLY A 55 0.63 0.35 3.76
CA GLY A 55 -0.51 -0.50 3.43
C GLY A 55 -1.79 -0.06 4.15
N THR A 56 -1.70 0.28 5.43
CA THR A 56 -2.85 0.79 6.20
C THR A 56 -3.35 2.12 5.64
N GLU A 57 -2.45 3.04 5.30
CA GLU A 57 -2.79 4.32 4.68
C GLU A 57 -3.49 4.11 3.32
N ALA A 58 -2.96 3.22 2.47
CA ALA A 58 -3.55 2.91 1.17
C ALA A 58 -4.97 2.31 1.31
N ARG A 59 -5.16 1.42 2.28
CA ARG A 59 -6.47 0.82 2.57
C ARG A 59 -7.48 1.86 3.04
N LEU A 60 -7.12 2.69 4.01
CA LEU A 60 -8.00 3.75 4.51
C LEU A 60 -8.36 4.76 3.41
N ALA A 61 -7.41 5.11 2.55
CA ALA A 61 -7.67 5.95 1.39
C ALA A 61 -8.67 5.28 0.42
N ALA A 62 -8.51 3.99 0.13
CA ALA A 62 -9.43 3.26 -0.72
C ALA A 62 -10.85 3.18 -0.13
N GLU A 63 -10.96 2.90 1.17
CA GLU A 63 -12.25 2.90 1.89
C GLU A 63 -12.93 4.28 1.83
N ALA A 64 -12.17 5.37 2.04
CA ALA A 64 -12.68 6.74 1.95
C ALA A 64 -13.15 7.09 0.54
N VAL A 65 -12.40 6.69 -0.50
CA VAL A 65 -12.80 6.91 -1.90
C VAL A 65 -14.12 6.20 -2.21
N VAL A 66 -14.24 4.93 -1.84
CA VAL A 66 -15.47 4.16 -2.03
C VAL A 66 -16.63 4.81 -1.29
N GLN A 67 -16.43 5.28 -0.06
CA GLN A 67 -17.48 5.95 0.72
C GLN A 67 -17.93 7.25 0.05
N ILE A 68 -17.01 8.11 -0.37
CA ILE A 68 -17.32 9.36 -1.07
C ILE A 68 -18.08 9.09 -2.37
N LEU A 69 -17.69 8.07 -3.13
CA LEU A 69 -18.38 7.69 -4.36
C LEU A 69 -19.80 7.24 -4.07
N VAL A 70 -20.02 6.41 -3.05
CA VAL A 70 -21.34 5.95 -2.62
C VAL A 70 -22.23 7.13 -2.19
N GLU A 71 -21.70 8.05 -1.37
CA GLU A 71 -22.43 9.22 -0.92
C GLU A 71 -22.84 10.12 -2.11
N ASN A 72 -21.93 10.33 -3.06
CA ASN A 72 -22.21 11.12 -4.26
C ASN A 72 -23.18 10.42 -5.23
N MET A 73 -23.18 9.08 -5.30
CA MET A 73 -24.16 8.34 -6.12
C MET A 73 -25.58 8.45 -5.62
N CYS A 74 -25.77 8.81 -4.35
CA CYS A 74 -27.10 9.06 -3.78
C CYS A 74 -27.64 10.47 -4.10
N GLN A 75 -26.89 11.31 -4.81
CA GLN A 75 -27.37 12.64 -5.25
C GLN A 75 -28.36 12.48 -6.42
N GLU A 76 -29.31 13.40 -6.51
CA GLU A 76 -30.41 13.32 -7.51
C GLU A 76 -29.93 13.46 -8.97
N GLU A 77 -28.79 14.11 -9.20
CA GLU A 77 -28.23 14.29 -10.55
C GLU A 77 -26.77 13.84 -10.60
N PRO A 78 -26.49 12.55 -10.85
CA PRO A 78 -25.13 12.07 -11.02
C PRO A 78 -24.53 12.63 -12.31
N THR A 79 -23.39 13.30 -12.22
CA THR A 79 -22.69 13.86 -13.38
C THR A 79 -21.30 13.25 -13.56
N GLY A 80 -20.84 13.19 -14.81
CA GLY A 80 -19.47 12.83 -15.14
C GLY A 80 -19.11 11.37 -14.86
N ILE A 81 -18.20 11.13 -13.92
CA ILE A 81 -17.72 9.79 -13.59
C ILE A 81 -18.79 8.95 -12.89
N LEU A 82 -19.69 9.59 -12.12
CA LEU A 82 -20.77 8.91 -11.41
C LEU A 82 -21.82 8.31 -12.36
N GLU A 83 -22.13 9.01 -13.44
CA GLU A 83 -23.02 8.50 -14.49
C GLU A 83 -22.43 7.25 -15.16
N LYS A 84 -21.11 7.27 -15.43
CA LYS A 84 -20.41 6.11 -16.01
C LYS A 84 -20.34 4.92 -15.04
N LEU A 85 -20.16 5.19 -13.72
CA LEU A 85 -20.15 4.16 -12.69
C LEU A 85 -21.49 3.38 -12.63
N GLN A 86 -22.60 4.08 -12.85
CA GLN A 86 -23.96 3.52 -12.83
C GLN A 86 -24.41 2.95 -14.17
N GLY A 87 -23.63 3.14 -15.23
CA GLY A 87 -23.95 2.65 -16.57
C GLY A 87 -24.13 1.13 -16.62
N PRO A 88 -24.80 0.60 -17.65
CA PRO A 88 -25.12 -0.83 -17.75
C PRO A 88 -23.89 -1.74 -17.85
N GLU A 89 -22.79 -1.23 -18.35
CA GLU A 89 -21.53 -1.97 -18.46
C GLU A 89 -20.61 -1.75 -17.24
N GLY A 90 -20.97 -0.81 -16.35
CA GLY A 90 -20.11 -0.35 -15.27
C GLY A 90 -18.96 0.54 -15.77
N LEU A 91 -18.02 0.87 -14.91
CA LEU A 91 -16.82 1.63 -15.26
C LEU A 91 -15.63 0.68 -15.31
N PRO A 92 -14.90 0.57 -16.45
CA PRO A 92 -13.65 -0.14 -16.50
C PRO A 92 -12.62 0.52 -15.58
N GLU A 93 -11.52 -0.15 -15.30
CA GLU A 93 -10.43 0.40 -14.49
C GLU A 93 -10.01 1.78 -15.00
N THR A 94 -10.26 2.79 -14.20
CA THR A 94 -9.99 4.19 -14.53
C THR A 94 -9.05 4.79 -13.49
N GLU A 95 -7.94 5.33 -13.97
CA GLU A 95 -6.98 6.01 -13.11
C GLU A 95 -7.52 7.38 -12.65
N ALA A 96 -7.41 7.63 -11.38
CA ALA A 96 -7.78 8.88 -10.74
C ALA A 96 -6.71 9.28 -9.74
N ALA A 97 -6.66 10.55 -9.38
CA ALA A 97 -5.81 11.02 -8.31
C ALA A 97 -6.68 11.62 -7.19
N VAL A 98 -6.46 11.15 -5.99
CA VAL A 98 -7.12 11.67 -4.79
C VAL A 98 -6.10 12.45 -3.97
N TRP A 99 -6.53 13.58 -3.42
CA TRP A 99 -5.70 14.38 -2.53
C TRP A 99 -6.13 14.12 -1.09
N ALA A 100 -5.22 13.53 -0.31
CA ALA A 100 -5.41 13.37 1.12
C ALA A 100 -4.68 14.48 1.87
N GLU A 101 -5.33 15.08 2.85
CA GLU A 101 -4.70 16.01 3.77
C GLU A 101 -4.09 15.25 4.94
N THR A 102 -2.78 15.39 5.13
CA THR A 102 -2.08 14.80 6.25
C THR A 102 -2.34 15.62 7.52
N GLY A 103 -2.15 15.02 8.70
CA GLY A 103 -2.33 15.71 9.98
C GLY A 103 -1.49 16.98 10.16
N ASN A 104 -0.52 17.22 9.29
CA ASN A 104 0.30 18.44 9.25
C ASN A 104 -0.25 19.50 8.28
N GLY A 105 -1.40 19.27 7.65
CA GLY A 105 -1.97 20.16 6.64
C GLY A 105 -1.34 20.07 5.25
N GLU A 106 -0.41 19.15 5.03
CA GLU A 106 0.16 18.87 3.72
C GLU A 106 -0.79 18.03 2.89
N LYS A 107 -0.93 18.40 1.60
CA LYS A 107 -1.73 17.62 0.65
C LYS A 107 -0.85 16.58 -0.03
N LYS A 108 -1.16 15.31 0.17
CA LYS A 108 -0.51 14.18 -0.47
C LYS A 108 -1.37 13.68 -1.62
N ARG A 109 -0.79 13.52 -2.79
CA ARG A 109 -1.44 12.89 -3.93
C ARG A 109 -1.35 11.37 -3.80
N ILE A 110 -2.50 10.70 -3.85
CA ILE A 110 -2.62 9.24 -3.83
C ILE A 110 -3.13 8.80 -5.20
N GLU A 111 -2.39 7.93 -5.84
CA GLU A 111 -2.82 7.31 -7.10
C GLU A 111 -3.89 6.27 -6.79
N THR A 112 -5.00 6.36 -7.49
CA THR A 112 -6.18 5.55 -7.24
C THR A 112 -6.70 5.00 -8.56
N VAL A 113 -7.02 3.73 -8.60
CA VAL A 113 -7.74 3.08 -9.70
C VAL A 113 -9.16 2.79 -9.22
N ILE A 114 -10.13 3.29 -9.95
CA ILE A 114 -11.56 3.12 -9.64
C ILE A 114 -12.17 2.26 -10.72
N SER A 115 -13.00 1.29 -10.33
CA SER A 115 -13.79 0.48 -11.24
C SER A 115 -15.16 0.16 -10.65
N SER A 116 -16.13 -0.17 -11.50
CA SER A 116 -17.42 -0.68 -11.08
C SER A 116 -17.89 -1.77 -12.03
N TYR A 117 -18.62 -2.72 -11.50
CA TYR A 117 -19.26 -3.77 -12.29
C TYR A 117 -20.55 -4.24 -11.64
N TRP A 118 -21.49 -4.65 -12.48
CA TRP A 118 -22.73 -5.25 -12.01
C TRP A 118 -22.48 -6.71 -11.62
N LYS A 119 -23.06 -7.09 -10.50
CA LYS A 119 -22.99 -8.48 -10.09
C LYS A 119 -23.85 -9.35 -11.02
N GLU A 120 -23.38 -10.55 -11.35
CA GLU A 120 -24.05 -11.45 -12.32
C GLU A 120 -25.47 -11.83 -11.88
N ASP A 121 -25.74 -11.86 -10.58
CA ASP A 121 -27.07 -12.14 -10.03
C ASP A 121 -28.03 -10.94 -10.08
N GLY A 122 -27.57 -9.79 -10.58
CA GLY A 122 -28.35 -8.56 -10.63
C GLY A 122 -28.65 -7.92 -9.27
N SER A 123 -28.00 -8.40 -8.20
CA SER A 123 -28.27 -7.92 -6.83
C SER A 123 -27.73 -6.54 -6.53
N GLY A 124 -26.89 -5.98 -7.39
CA GLY A 124 -26.34 -4.65 -7.19
C GLY A 124 -25.07 -4.35 -7.97
N LEU A 125 -24.60 -3.13 -7.79
CA LEU A 125 -23.37 -2.60 -8.35
C LEU A 125 -22.25 -2.77 -7.34
N VAL A 126 -21.12 -3.33 -7.76
CA VAL A 126 -19.90 -3.41 -6.98
C VAL A 126 -18.99 -2.25 -7.37
N LEU A 127 -18.69 -1.38 -6.41
CA LEU A 127 -17.66 -0.36 -6.54
C LEU A 127 -16.37 -0.88 -5.96
N GLN A 128 -15.26 -0.64 -6.67
CA GLN A 128 -13.93 -1.00 -6.23
C GLN A 128 -13.01 0.21 -6.39
N ALA A 129 -12.19 0.48 -5.38
CA ALA A 129 -11.10 1.44 -5.46
C ALA A 129 -9.81 0.77 -4.95
N VAL A 130 -8.72 0.97 -5.68
CA VAL A 130 -7.39 0.50 -5.32
C VAL A 130 -6.48 1.71 -5.22
N CYS A 131 -5.96 1.97 -4.04
CA CYS A 131 -5.04 3.08 -3.77
C CYS A 131 -3.60 2.59 -3.66
N THR A 132 -2.66 3.41 -4.13
CA THR A 132 -1.23 3.13 -4.09
C THR A 132 -0.52 4.17 -3.22
N VAL A 133 0.18 3.71 -2.18
CA VAL A 133 1.00 4.53 -1.29
C VAL A 133 2.36 3.86 -1.12
N ASN A 134 3.44 4.54 -1.50
CA ASN A 134 4.81 4.02 -1.42
C ASN A 134 4.94 2.60 -2.01
N ASP A 135 4.45 2.39 -3.23
CA ASP A 135 4.42 1.11 -3.97
C ASP A 135 3.56 0.00 -3.33
N ARG A 136 2.84 0.30 -2.27
CA ARG A 136 1.85 -0.61 -1.66
C ARG A 136 0.48 -0.32 -2.24
N LYS A 137 -0.14 -1.37 -2.77
CA LYS A 137 -1.49 -1.33 -3.35
C LYS A 137 -2.44 -2.04 -2.42
N GLU A 138 -3.46 -1.32 -1.99
CA GLU A 138 -4.55 -1.88 -1.17
C GLU A 138 -5.88 -1.43 -1.76
N GLY A 139 -6.87 -2.30 -1.70
CA GLY A 139 -8.17 -2.06 -2.29
C GLY A 139 -9.29 -2.14 -1.27
N ALA A 140 -10.36 -1.40 -1.57
CA ALA A 140 -11.64 -1.53 -0.90
C ALA A 140 -12.74 -1.74 -1.95
N SER A 141 -13.75 -2.51 -1.59
CA SER A 141 -14.92 -2.73 -2.45
C SER A 141 -16.20 -2.65 -1.62
N ARG A 142 -17.27 -2.18 -2.25
CA ARG A 142 -18.60 -2.12 -1.63
C ARG A 142 -19.68 -2.50 -2.61
N LEU A 143 -20.58 -3.36 -2.19
CA LEU A 143 -21.79 -3.70 -2.92
C LEU A 143 -22.87 -2.66 -2.59
N ILE A 144 -23.45 -2.06 -3.64
CA ILE A 144 -24.58 -1.13 -3.53
C ILE A 144 -25.80 -1.87 -4.07
N PRO A 145 -26.81 -2.14 -3.25
CA PRO A 145 -28.03 -2.79 -3.70
C PRO A 145 -28.84 -1.80 -4.54
N MET A 146 -28.71 -1.86 -5.85
CA MET A 146 -29.48 -1.04 -6.79
C MET A 146 -29.70 -1.81 -8.08
N ALA A 147 -30.77 -1.46 -8.80
CA ALA A 147 -31.02 -1.99 -10.13
C ALA A 147 -30.28 -1.16 -11.19
N PRO A 148 -29.81 -1.77 -12.28
CA PRO A 148 -29.20 -1.03 -13.37
C PRO A 148 -30.19 -0.04 -13.98
N VAL A 149 -29.79 1.21 -14.11
CA VAL A 149 -30.57 2.24 -14.79
C VAL A 149 -30.38 2.05 -16.30
N PHE A 150 -31.34 1.43 -16.94
CA PHE A 150 -31.38 1.39 -18.40
C PHE A 150 -31.87 2.75 -18.88
N VAL A 151 -30.94 3.60 -19.33
CA VAL A 151 -31.32 4.78 -20.12
C VAL A 151 -31.89 4.25 -21.46
N SER A 152 -33.20 4.21 -21.55
CA SER A 152 -33.85 3.91 -22.81
C SER A 152 -33.50 5.01 -23.80
N THR A 153 -32.57 4.73 -24.71
CA THR A 153 -32.30 5.57 -25.87
C THR A 153 -33.61 5.78 -26.58
N PRO A 154 -34.10 6.99 -26.75
CA PRO A 154 -35.35 7.20 -27.49
C PRO A 154 -35.18 6.60 -28.89
N SER A 155 -35.97 5.59 -29.16
CA SER A 155 -36.03 4.92 -30.45
C SER A 155 -36.28 5.99 -31.51
N SER A 156 -35.32 6.18 -32.41
CA SER A 156 -35.41 7.06 -33.59
C SER A 156 -36.35 6.47 -34.69
N ALA A 157 -37.47 5.84 -34.29
CA ALA A 157 -38.45 5.24 -35.16
C ALA A 157 -39.76 6.01 -35.16
N GLU A 158 -39.72 7.32 -35.46
CA GLU A 158 -40.93 8.04 -35.89
C GLU A 158 -40.52 9.26 -36.72
N ARG A 159 -39.97 9.00 -37.91
CA ARG A 159 -39.95 9.93 -39.01
C ARG A 159 -40.05 9.18 -40.33
N SER A 160 -41.21 8.60 -40.57
CA SER A 160 -41.59 8.26 -41.96
C SER A 160 -43.09 8.31 -42.06
N GLY A 161 -43.57 9.27 -42.78
CA GLY A 161 -44.90 9.25 -43.29
C GLY A 161 -45.75 10.46 -42.98
N GLU A 162 -45.58 11.52 -43.76
CA GLU A 162 -46.77 12.14 -44.39
C GLU A 162 -46.33 13.12 -45.45
N GLU A 163 -46.08 12.57 -46.60
CA GLU A 163 -46.19 13.31 -47.86
C GLU A 163 -47.50 12.86 -48.51
N LYS A 164 -48.42 13.77 -48.66
CA LYS A 164 -49.63 13.57 -49.42
C LYS A 164 -49.97 14.82 -50.22
N PRO A 165 -50.57 14.64 -51.36
CA PRO A 165 -50.45 15.38 -52.60
C PRO A 165 -51.17 16.74 -52.64
#